data_f226c2317e2d0bd6fbb9578b834c3019
#
_entry.id   f226c2317e2d0bd6fbb9578b834c3019
#
_cell.length_a   1.000
_cell.length_b   1.000
_cell.length_c   1.000
_cell.angle_alpha   90.00
_cell.angle_beta   90.00
_cell.angle_gamma   90.00
#
_symmetry.space_group_name_H-M   'P 1'
#
loop_
_entity.id
_entity.type
_entity.pdbx_description
1 polymer ?
#
loop_
_entity_poly.entity_id
_entity_poly.type
_entity_poly.pdbx_seq_one_letter_code
_entity_poly.pdbx_strand_id
1 'polypeptide(L)'
;MLKNFSAQTDLPLSLGILLDTSLSQERVLPQEQQAAAAFLRRILRPTDEAFLISFDVTVDMLADWTSNPGDLKRALDAAQINSSSANYANGTIPSITKPKGTLLYDAVYLASNDKLRPETGRKALILLTDGQDEGSQEKLQSAIEAAQKADAIVYVLLISDPGIYGSLDFSSTGAMRKLVEATGGELFPIGKNGRNLPAAFNTIESQLRTEYLASYTPSNSVQDGSYRRIRVTCRQNGKLLHVQARQGYYALAH
;
A
#
# COMPACT_ATOMS: atom_id res chain seq x y z
N MET A 1 5.76 0.98 -30.02
CA MET A 1 6.20 -0.41 -30.30
C MET A 1 6.89 -0.94 -29.05
N LEU A 2 6.56 -2.16 -28.58
CA LEU A 2 7.23 -2.83 -27.46
C LEU A 2 8.71 -3.03 -27.80
N LYS A 3 9.62 -2.63 -26.91
CA LYS A 3 11.08 -2.77 -27.09
C LYS A 3 11.65 -3.96 -26.33
N ASN A 4 11.16 -4.18 -25.12
CA ASN A 4 11.62 -5.27 -24.29
C ASN A 4 10.47 -5.85 -23.46
N PHE A 5 10.54 -7.16 -23.21
CA PHE A 5 9.63 -7.87 -22.32
C PHE A 5 10.43 -8.95 -21.59
N SER A 6 10.56 -8.84 -20.30
CA SER A 6 11.36 -9.74 -19.47
C SER A 6 10.74 -9.94 -18.09
N ALA A 7 10.96 -11.11 -17.50
CA ALA A 7 10.64 -11.34 -16.11
C ALA A 7 11.60 -10.52 -15.21
N GLN A 8 11.09 -9.96 -14.13
CA GLN A 8 11.84 -9.12 -13.19
C GLN A 8 12.13 -9.83 -11.87
N THR A 9 12.33 -11.14 -11.92
CA THR A 9 12.48 -11.98 -10.73
C THR A 9 13.77 -11.72 -9.94
N ASP A 10 14.79 -11.17 -10.59
CA ASP A 10 16.13 -11.00 -10.01
C ASP A 10 16.42 -9.59 -9.48
N LEU A 11 15.56 -8.61 -9.80
CA LEU A 11 15.71 -7.26 -9.26
C LEU A 11 15.37 -7.23 -7.77
N PRO A 12 16.14 -6.44 -6.97
CA PRO A 12 15.80 -6.18 -5.58
C PRO A 12 14.38 -5.64 -5.43
N LEU A 13 13.74 -5.99 -4.33
CA LEU A 13 12.42 -5.51 -3.93
C LEU A 13 12.56 -4.52 -2.77
N SER A 14 12.07 -3.31 -2.96
CA SER A 14 11.86 -2.30 -1.92
C SER A 14 10.39 -2.32 -1.52
N LEU A 15 10.09 -2.78 -0.31
CA LEU A 15 8.75 -3.05 0.17
C LEU A 15 8.37 -2.14 1.34
N GLY A 16 7.28 -1.39 1.24
CA GLY A 16 6.68 -0.69 2.36
C GLY A 16 5.46 -1.42 2.91
N ILE A 17 5.36 -1.54 4.22
CA ILE A 17 4.14 -1.97 4.91
C ILE A 17 3.58 -0.77 5.67
N LEU A 18 2.32 -0.45 5.39
CA LEU A 18 1.57 0.59 6.06
C LEU A 18 0.47 -0.06 6.89
N LEU A 19 0.56 0.11 8.21
CA LEU A 19 -0.32 -0.51 9.19
C LEU A 19 -1.22 0.56 9.82
N ASP A 20 -2.50 0.40 9.62
CA ASP A 20 -3.52 1.24 10.26
C ASP A 20 -3.61 0.88 11.74
N THR A 21 -3.31 1.85 12.61
CA THR A 21 -3.39 1.69 14.06
C THR A 21 -4.53 2.50 14.67
N SER A 22 -5.50 2.89 13.86
CA SER A 22 -6.72 3.54 14.32
C SER A 22 -7.58 2.57 15.15
N LEU A 23 -8.48 3.12 15.94
CA LEU A 23 -9.30 2.35 16.90
C LEU A 23 -10.15 1.26 16.22
N SER A 24 -10.53 1.45 14.96
CA SER A 24 -11.28 0.45 14.20
C SER A 24 -10.53 -0.87 14.01
N GLN A 25 -9.19 -0.84 14.06
CA GLN A 25 -8.32 -2.00 13.88
C GLN A 25 -8.04 -2.79 15.17
N GLU A 26 -8.51 -2.34 16.34
CA GLU A 26 -8.19 -2.94 17.64
C GLU A 26 -8.36 -4.47 17.67
N ARG A 27 -9.40 -4.97 17.03
CA ARG A 27 -9.73 -6.41 17.07
C ARG A 27 -8.90 -7.27 16.14
N VAL A 28 -8.36 -6.67 15.07
CA VAL A 28 -7.67 -7.40 13.99
C VAL A 28 -6.17 -7.18 14.01
N LEU A 29 -5.68 -6.12 14.65
CA LEU A 29 -4.26 -5.77 14.71
C LEU A 29 -3.34 -6.96 15.09
N PRO A 30 -3.64 -7.81 16.09
CA PRO A 30 -2.77 -8.95 16.40
C PRO A 30 -2.65 -9.96 15.24
N GLN A 31 -3.73 -10.18 14.50
CA GLN A 31 -3.71 -11.05 13.31
C GLN A 31 -2.94 -10.44 12.15
N GLU A 32 -3.05 -9.11 11.97
CA GLU A 32 -2.27 -8.37 10.97
C GLU A 32 -0.77 -8.44 11.25
N GLN A 33 -0.37 -8.17 12.49
CA GLN A 33 1.03 -8.25 12.95
C GLN A 33 1.60 -9.65 12.69
N GLN A 34 0.88 -10.70 13.09
CA GLN A 34 1.30 -12.08 12.90
C GLN A 34 1.42 -12.46 11.42
N ALA A 35 0.41 -12.10 10.62
CA ALA A 35 0.37 -12.43 9.19
C ALA A 35 1.45 -11.67 8.41
N ALA A 36 1.63 -10.37 8.69
CA ALA A 36 2.66 -9.53 8.07
C ALA A 36 4.07 -10.03 8.43
N ALA A 37 4.34 -10.38 9.71
CA ALA A 37 5.62 -10.93 10.11
C ALA A 37 5.93 -12.28 9.43
N ALA A 38 4.92 -13.14 9.26
CA ALA A 38 5.07 -14.40 8.55
C ALA A 38 5.34 -14.19 7.05
N PHE A 39 4.66 -13.22 6.43
CA PHE A 39 4.87 -12.83 5.04
C PHE A 39 6.28 -12.27 4.83
N LEU A 40 6.71 -11.28 5.61
CA LEU A 40 8.02 -10.64 5.50
C LEU A 40 9.16 -11.65 5.59
N ARG A 41 9.05 -12.64 6.47
CA ARG A 41 10.05 -13.70 6.62
C ARG A 41 10.17 -14.59 5.37
N ARG A 42 9.09 -14.72 4.58
CA ARG A 42 9.09 -15.54 3.37
C ARG A 42 9.48 -14.76 2.12
N ILE A 43 9.06 -13.50 2.04
CA ILE A 43 9.23 -12.71 0.81
C ILE A 43 10.63 -12.10 0.72
N LEU A 44 11.20 -11.61 1.83
CA LEU A 44 12.46 -10.90 1.81
C LEU A 44 13.64 -11.85 1.53
N ARG A 45 14.38 -11.53 0.49
CA ARG A 45 15.67 -12.12 0.15
C ARG A 45 16.77 -11.23 0.74
N PRO A 46 18.03 -11.69 0.80
CA PRO A 46 19.14 -10.87 1.31
C PRO A 46 19.36 -9.54 0.58
N THR A 47 18.91 -9.44 -0.66
CA THR A 47 18.99 -8.23 -1.51
C THR A 47 17.75 -7.33 -1.42
N ASP A 48 16.69 -7.81 -0.79
CA ASP A 48 15.43 -7.09 -0.64
C ASP A 48 15.43 -6.32 0.69
N GLU A 49 14.73 -5.19 0.71
CA GLU A 49 14.59 -4.37 1.92
C GLU A 49 13.13 -3.99 2.13
N ALA A 50 12.76 -3.83 3.39
CA ALA A 50 11.43 -3.35 3.74
C ALA A 50 11.50 -2.29 4.85
N PHE A 51 10.49 -1.42 4.88
CA PHE A 51 10.20 -0.50 5.97
C PHE A 51 8.78 -0.70 6.49
N LEU A 52 8.53 -0.23 7.70
CA LEU A 52 7.22 -0.28 8.34
C LEU A 52 6.80 1.09 8.83
N ILE A 53 5.63 1.53 8.43
CA ILE A 53 4.96 2.74 8.92
C ILE A 53 3.65 2.32 9.59
N SER A 54 3.33 2.91 10.74
CA SER A 54 1.97 2.94 11.28
C SER A 54 1.33 4.29 11.01
N PHE A 55 0.02 4.31 10.90
CA PHE A 55 -0.73 5.54 10.74
C PHE A 55 -2.07 5.49 11.46
N ASP A 56 -2.40 6.59 12.10
CA ASP A 56 -3.67 6.91 12.73
C ASP A 56 -3.84 8.45 12.70
N VAL A 57 -3.82 9.14 13.84
CA VAL A 57 -3.76 10.61 13.93
C VAL A 57 -2.37 11.17 13.64
N THR A 58 -1.37 10.30 13.52
CA THR A 58 0.01 10.57 13.13
C THR A 58 0.47 9.53 12.10
N VAL A 59 1.57 9.82 11.42
CA VAL A 59 2.25 8.88 10.54
C VAL A 59 3.64 8.62 11.13
N ASP A 60 3.87 7.42 11.64
CA ASP A 60 5.05 7.07 12.40
C ASP A 60 5.88 5.98 11.73
N MET A 61 7.20 6.20 11.59
CA MET A 61 8.14 5.21 11.10
C MET A 61 8.45 4.22 12.23
N LEU A 62 7.95 3.00 12.15
CA LEU A 62 8.22 1.94 13.13
C LEU A 62 9.53 1.21 12.85
N ALA A 63 9.88 1.02 11.58
CA ALA A 63 11.18 0.50 11.15
C ALA A 63 11.57 1.16 9.83
N ASP A 64 12.80 1.65 9.76
CA ASP A 64 13.40 2.12 8.51
C ASP A 64 13.90 0.92 7.69
N TRP A 65 14.49 1.18 6.52
CA TRP A 65 14.97 0.14 5.61
C TRP A 65 15.79 -0.93 6.30
N THR A 66 15.38 -2.17 6.17
CA THR A 66 16.11 -3.34 6.70
C THR A 66 15.79 -4.58 5.86
N SER A 67 16.80 -5.40 5.65
CA SER A 67 16.67 -6.74 5.07
C SER A 67 16.42 -7.83 6.13
N ASN A 68 16.44 -7.46 7.42
CA ASN A 68 16.28 -8.40 8.52
C ASN A 68 14.81 -8.56 8.95
N PRO A 69 14.16 -9.70 8.66
CA PRO A 69 12.75 -9.91 9.07
C PRO A 69 12.54 -9.87 10.59
N GLY A 70 13.59 -10.08 11.37
CA GLY A 70 13.52 -10.02 12.84
C GLY A 70 13.34 -8.61 13.37
N ASP A 71 13.93 -7.59 12.70
CA ASP A 71 13.77 -6.19 13.05
C ASP A 71 12.35 -5.74 12.74
N LEU A 72 11.85 -6.08 11.55
CA LEU A 72 10.49 -5.81 11.14
C LEU A 72 9.44 -6.48 12.05
N LYS A 73 9.72 -7.73 12.46
CA LYS A 73 8.84 -8.40 13.42
C LYS A 73 8.77 -7.66 14.75
N ARG A 74 9.93 -7.21 15.29
CA ARG A 74 9.95 -6.44 16.55
C ARG A 74 9.16 -5.13 16.41
N ALA A 75 9.30 -4.45 15.29
CA ALA A 75 8.56 -3.23 15.00
C ALA A 75 7.05 -3.48 14.88
N LEU A 76 6.65 -4.58 14.20
CA LEU A 76 5.25 -5.01 14.13
C LEU A 76 4.69 -5.32 15.52
N ASP A 77 5.41 -6.09 16.33
CA ASP A 77 4.98 -6.46 17.69
C ASP A 77 4.87 -5.23 18.63
N ALA A 78 5.63 -4.18 18.35
CA ALA A 78 5.58 -2.92 19.11
C ALA A 78 4.45 -1.97 18.66
N ALA A 79 3.85 -2.20 17.48
CA ALA A 79 2.73 -1.39 16.99
C ALA A 79 1.52 -1.58 17.91
N GLN A 80 0.91 -0.49 18.32
CA GLN A 80 -0.24 -0.47 19.23
C GLN A 80 -1.33 0.43 18.67
N ILE A 81 -2.58 0.07 18.96
CA ILE A 81 -3.70 0.97 18.70
C ILE A 81 -3.48 2.28 19.45
N ASN A 82 -3.56 3.38 18.74
CA ASN A 82 -3.46 4.69 19.35
C ASN A 82 -4.70 4.94 20.22
N SER A 83 -4.55 4.62 21.51
CA SER A 83 -5.56 4.88 22.54
C SER A 83 -5.53 6.31 23.06
N SER A 84 -5.02 7.27 22.28
CA SER A 84 -4.97 8.70 22.67
C SER A 84 -6.34 9.24 23.12
N SER A 85 -7.40 8.51 22.79
CA SER A 85 -8.73 8.73 23.36
C SER A 85 -8.91 8.26 24.82
N ALA A 86 -8.03 7.42 25.37
CA ALA A 86 -8.18 6.87 26.72
C ALA A 86 -7.41 7.67 27.79
N ASN A 87 -6.31 8.34 27.43
CA ASN A 87 -5.45 9.05 28.40
C ASN A 87 -5.92 10.46 28.77
N TYR A 88 -6.95 11.01 28.12
CA TYR A 88 -7.55 12.30 28.49
C TYR A 88 -8.70 12.18 29.51
N ALA A 89 -8.99 11.00 30.01
CA ALA A 89 -10.11 10.78 30.94
C ALA A 89 -9.90 11.37 32.36
N ASN A 90 -8.69 11.83 32.72
CA ASN A 90 -8.37 12.33 34.04
C ASN A 90 -8.06 13.85 34.15
N GLY A 91 -8.29 14.62 33.08
CA GLY A 91 -8.07 16.07 33.10
C GLY A 91 -9.37 16.84 32.97
N THR A 92 -9.66 17.69 33.95
CA THR A 92 -10.77 18.63 34.00
C THR A 92 -10.71 19.76 32.99
N ILE A 93 -10.79 19.47 31.69
CA ILE A 93 -11.05 20.47 30.65
C ILE A 93 -12.08 19.91 29.69
N PRO A 94 -13.36 20.36 29.75
CA PRO A 94 -14.36 19.95 28.78
C PRO A 94 -14.23 20.86 27.56
N SER A 95 -13.65 20.44 26.51
CA SER A 95 -13.85 20.96 25.15
C SER A 95 -12.65 20.81 24.21
N ILE A 96 -11.89 19.74 24.32
CA ILE A 96 -10.99 19.42 23.20
C ILE A 96 -11.61 18.23 22.52
N THR A 97 -12.15 18.43 21.34
CA THR A 97 -12.51 17.37 20.41
C THR A 97 -11.35 16.39 20.37
N LYS A 98 -11.63 15.13 20.76
CA LYS A 98 -10.63 14.05 20.67
C LYS A 98 -10.03 14.12 19.26
N PRO A 99 -8.72 14.10 19.09
CA PRO A 99 -8.15 13.96 17.76
C PRO A 99 -8.66 12.63 17.20
N LYS A 100 -9.63 12.72 16.33
CA LYS A 100 -10.05 11.63 15.46
C LYS A 100 -9.29 11.80 14.18
N GLY A 101 -8.68 10.75 13.70
CA GLY A 101 -8.00 10.84 12.43
C GLY A 101 -7.46 9.48 12.02
N THR A 102 -7.42 9.29 10.73
CA THR A 102 -6.71 8.20 10.07
C THR A 102 -6.05 8.82 8.85
N LEU A 103 -4.77 9.15 8.97
CA LEU A 103 -4.00 9.87 7.94
C LEU A 103 -3.55 8.91 6.82
N LEU A 104 -4.51 8.22 6.21
CA LEU A 104 -4.24 7.18 5.21
C LEU A 104 -3.56 7.74 3.96
N TYR A 105 -4.07 8.85 3.41
CA TYR A 105 -3.49 9.41 2.18
C TYR A 105 -2.13 10.06 2.44
N ASP A 106 -1.93 10.66 3.61
CA ASP A 106 -0.62 11.19 4.02
C ASP A 106 0.40 10.05 4.15
N ALA A 107 0.03 8.92 4.76
CA ALA A 107 0.90 7.76 4.89
C ALA A 107 1.31 7.17 3.53
N VAL A 108 0.35 7.02 2.60
CA VAL A 108 0.65 6.55 1.24
C VAL A 108 1.54 7.54 0.49
N TYR A 109 1.27 8.85 0.62
CA TYR A 109 2.06 9.89 -0.02
C TYR A 109 3.50 9.89 0.48
N LEU A 110 3.71 9.94 1.80
CA LEU A 110 5.04 9.94 2.43
C LEU A 110 5.82 8.66 2.10
N ALA A 111 5.20 7.49 2.24
CA ALA A 111 5.82 6.22 1.90
C ALA A 111 6.25 6.16 0.42
N SER A 112 5.43 6.69 -0.48
CA SER A 112 5.72 6.69 -1.91
C SER A 112 6.79 7.72 -2.27
N ASN A 113 6.62 8.99 -1.84
CA ASN A 113 7.48 10.10 -2.26
C ASN A 113 8.84 10.11 -1.56
N ASP A 114 8.86 9.86 -0.24
CA ASP A 114 10.06 10.04 0.57
C ASP A 114 10.86 8.73 0.72
N LYS A 115 10.17 7.58 0.70
CA LYS A 115 10.83 6.29 0.88
C LYS A 115 11.04 5.54 -0.43
N LEU A 116 10.00 5.33 -1.24
CA LEU A 116 10.11 4.48 -2.43
C LEU A 116 10.64 5.20 -3.67
N ARG A 117 10.35 6.47 -3.84
CA ARG A 117 10.77 7.21 -5.05
C ARG A 117 12.28 7.24 -5.27
N PRO A 118 13.14 7.40 -4.24
CA PRO A 118 14.59 7.34 -4.40
C PRO A 118 15.12 5.96 -4.77
N GLU A 119 14.36 4.90 -4.45
CA GLU A 119 14.82 3.53 -4.62
C GLU A 119 14.80 3.07 -6.08
N THR A 120 15.65 2.08 -6.38
CA THR A 120 15.72 1.40 -7.69
C THR A 120 15.19 -0.02 -7.58
N GLY A 121 14.89 -0.65 -8.72
CA GLY A 121 14.35 -2.00 -8.74
C GLY A 121 12.83 -2.05 -8.61
N ARG A 122 12.30 -3.13 -8.04
CA ARG A 122 10.87 -3.34 -7.85
C ARG A 122 10.40 -2.66 -6.58
N LYS A 123 9.26 -2.02 -6.63
CA LYS A 123 8.73 -1.25 -5.51
C LYS A 123 7.27 -1.59 -5.26
N ALA A 124 6.93 -1.87 -4.00
CA ALA A 124 5.57 -2.18 -3.61
C ALA A 124 5.21 -1.55 -2.25
N LEU A 125 3.94 -1.20 -2.10
CA LEU A 125 3.32 -0.87 -0.83
C LEU A 125 2.21 -1.88 -0.52
N ILE A 126 2.13 -2.31 0.73
CA ILE A 126 1.03 -3.13 1.24
C ILE A 126 0.37 -2.35 2.37
N LEU A 127 -0.90 -2.01 2.17
CA LEU A 127 -1.73 -1.31 3.15
C LEU A 127 -2.62 -2.31 3.87
N LEU A 128 -2.60 -2.29 5.20
CA LEU A 128 -3.54 -2.99 6.06
C LEU A 128 -4.42 -1.93 6.72
N THR A 129 -5.70 -1.82 6.31
CA THR A 129 -6.58 -0.70 6.68
C THR A 129 -8.05 -1.03 6.42
N ASP A 130 -8.98 -0.31 7.02
CA ASP A 130 -10.40 -0.29 6.62
C ASP A 130 -10.70 0.68 5.47
N GLY A 131 -9.68 1.40 5.01
CA GLY A 131 -9.76 2.32 3.88
C GLY A 131 -10.39 3.66 4.19
N GLN A 132 -10.65 3.96 5.46
CA GLN A 132 -11.14 5.28 5.87
C GLN A 132 -9.98 6.26 5.98
N ASP A 133 -10.23 7.49 5.52
CA ASP A 133 -9.32 8.62 5.67
C ASP A 133 -10.06 9.73 6.42
N GLU A 134 -9.52 10.13 7.55
CA GLU A 134 -10.06 11.19 8.38
C GLU A 134 -8.95 12.14 8.82
N GLY A 135 -8.71 13.19 8.01
CA GLY A 135 -7.83 14.28 8.43
C GLY A 135 -6.52 14.39 7.67
N SER A 136 -6.24 13.57 6.66
CA SER A 136 -5.08 13.75 5.78
C SER A 136 -5.05 15.15 5.18
N GLN A 137 -3.87 15.74 5.08
CA GLN A 137 -3.63 16.96 4.31
C GLN A 137 -3.63 16.66 2.81
N GLU A 138 -3.06 15.52 2.45
CA GLU A 138 -3.07 15.03 1.09
C GLU A 138 -4.44 14.42 0.71
N LYS A 139 -4.72 14.44 -0.59
CA LYS A 139 -5.93 13.83 -1.16
C LYS A 139 -5.60 12.49 -1.79
N LEU A 140 -6.60 11.65 -1.96
CA LEU A 140 -6.46 10.38 -2.68
C LEU A 140 -5.69 10.55 -4.02
N GLN A 141 -5.97 11.63 -4.76
CA GLN A 141 -5.32 11.87 -6.05
C GLN A 141 -3.81 12.14 -5.88
N SER A 142 -3.40 12.90 -4.86
CA SER A 142 -1.99 13.15 -4.55
C SER A 142 -1.26 11.86 -4.14
N ALA A 143 -1.89 11.02 -3.33
CA ALA A 143 -1.36 9.73 -2.92
C ALA A 143 -1.18 8.78 -4.12
N ILE A 144 -2.17 8.71 -5.02
CA ILE A 144 -2.07 7.95 -6.28
C ILE A 144 -0.91 8.46 -7.14
N GLU A 145 -0.81 9.78 -7.31
CA GLU A 145 0.24 10.41 -8.11
C GLU A 145 1.63 10.13 -7.54
N ALA A 146 1.80 10.21 -6.22
CA ALA A 146 3.06 9.89 -5.54
C ALA A 146 3.45 8.42 -5.78
N ALA A 147 2.52 7.48 -5.62
CA ALA A 147 2.77 6.06 -5.87
C ALA A 147 3.14 5.78 -7.34
N GLN A 148 2.46 6.43 -8.29
CA GLN A 148 2.77 6.30 -9.72
C GLN A 148 4.13 6.91 -10.09
N LYS A 149 4.50 8.06 -9.51
CA LYS A 149 5.81 8.69 -9.71
C LYS A 149 6.95 7.89 -9.08
N ALA A 150 6.66 7.18 -7.99
CA ALA A 150 7.59 6.24 -7.38
C ALA A 150 7.72 4.93 -8.18
N ASP A 151 6.84 4.66 -9.14
CA ASP A 151 6.71 3.37 -9.83
C ASP A 151 6.40 2.22 -8.86
N ALA A 152 5.59 2.49 -7.84
CA ALA A 152 5.25 1.54 -6.80
C ALA A 152 3.88 0.89 -7.06
N ILE A 153 3.82 -0.43 -6.95
CA ILE A 153 2.57 -1.20 -6.97
C ILE A 153 1.96 -1.14 -5.57
N VAL A 154 0.68 -0.80 -5.48
CA VAL A 154 -0.02 -0.70 -4.19
C VAL A 154 -1.03 -1.83 -4.03
N TYR A 155 -0.85 -2.63 -3.00
CA TYR A 155 -1.78 -3.66 -2.56
C TYR A 155 -2.54 -3.18 -1.33
N VAL A 156 -3.85 -3.46 -1.29
CA VAL A 156 -4.68 -3.09 -0.15
C VAL A 156 -5.34 -4.35 0.43
N LEU A 157 -5.05 -4.64 1.67
CA LEU A 157 -5.74 -5.65 2.48
C LEU A 157 -6.84 -4.90 3.25
N LEU A 158 -8.03 -4.90 2.66
CA LEU A 158 -9.15 -4.11 3.16
C LEU A 158 -9.89 -4.86 4.26
N ILE A 159 -9.77 -4.37 5.48
CA ILE A 159 -10.42 -4.92 6.66
C ILE A 159 -11.73 -4.19 6.86
N SER A 160 -12.82 -4.79 6.43
CA SER A 160 -14.15 -4.18 6.54
C SER A 160 -15.09 -5.06 7.35
N ASP A 161 -15.94 -4.41 8.14
CA ASP A 161 -17.10 -5.04 8.76
C ASP A 161 -18.39 -4.60 8.05
N PRO A 162 -18.94 -5.41 7.14
CA PRO A 162 -20.15 -5.05 6.41
C PRO A 162 -21.35 -4.76 7.30
N GLY A 163 -21.29 -5.14 8.59
CA GLY A 163 -22.38 -4.98 9.53
C GLY A 163 -22.39 -3.66 10.30
N ILE A 164 -21.31 -2.90 10.31
CA ILE A 164 -21.20 -1.71 11.17
C ILE A 164 -21.31 -0.38 10.39
N TYR A 165 -20.86 -0.29 9.15
CA TYR A 165 -20.65 1.00 8.47
C TYR A 165 -21.60 1.31 7.29
N GLY A 166 -22.51 0.43 6.89
CA GLY A 166 -23.54 0.72 5.88
C GLY A 166 -23.00 1.40 4.61
N SER A 167 -23.48 2.61 4.29
CA SER A 167 -23.12 3.34 3.06
C SER A 167 -21.71 3.94 3.05
N LEU A 168 -21.04 4.11 4.19
CA LEU A 168 -19.68 4.64 4.27
C LEU A 168 -18.64 3.65 3.70
N ASP A 169 -18.91 2.35 3.83
CA ASP A 169 -18.06 1.28 3.32
C ASP A 169 -17.89 1.32 1.79
N PHE A 170 -18.89 1.78 1.05
CA PHE A 170 -18.80 1.92 -0.40
C PHE A 170 -17.84 3.03 -0.85
N SER A 171 -17.72 4.12 -0.08
CA SER A 171 -16.83 5.23 -0.41
C SER A 171 -15.37 4.86 -0.20
N SER A 172 -15.03 4.27 0.94
CA SER A 172 -13.67 3.85 1.28
C SER A 172 -13.19 2.72 0.36
N THR A 173 -14.02 1.71 0.12
CA THR A 173 -13.73 0.65 -0.85
C THR A 173 -13.51 1.22 -2.26
N GLY A 174 -14.31 2.21 -2.68
CA GLY A 174 -14.17 2.87 -3.97
C GLY A 174 -12.86 3.64 -4.10
N ALA A 175 -12.42 4.32 -3.03
CA ALA A 175 -11.14 5.03 -2.99
C ALA A 175 -9.94 4.05 -3.07
N MET A 176 -9.97 2.98 -2.27
CA MET A 176 -8.93 1.95 -2.28
C MET A 176 -8.86 1.22 -3.63
N ARG A 177 -10.00 0.95 -4.25
CA ARG A 177 -10.04 0.37 -5.61
C ARG A 177 -9.37 1.29 -6.64
N LYS A 178 -9.63 2.59 -6.60
CA LYS A 178 -8.96 3.56 -7.48
C LYS A 178 -7.44 3.57 -7.28
N LEU A 179 -6.98 3.51 -6.03
CA LEU A 179 -5.55 3.48 -5.69
C LEU A 179 -4.85 2.26 -6.29
N VAL A 180 -5.39 1.06 -6.06
CA VAL A 180 -4.78 -0.18 -6.57
C VAL A 180 -4.84 -0.27 -8.10
N GLU A 181 -5.97 0.07 -8.72
CA GLU A 181 -6.11 0.05 -10.18
C GLU A 181 -5.15 1.02 -10.88
N ALA A 182 -4.95 2.22 -10.30
CA ALA A 182 -4.07 3.23 -10.86
C ALA A 182 -2.60 2.79 -10.85
N THR A 183 -2.19 1.99 -9.86
CA THR A 183 -0.81 1.53 -9.63
C THR A 183 -0.54 0.13 -10.18
N GLY A 184 -1.57 -0.60 -10.61
CA GLY A 184 -1.45 -1.98 -11.09
C GLY A 184 -1.43 -3.02 -9.98
N GLY A 185 -1.88 -2.66 -8.77
CA GLY A 185 -2.03 -3.56 -7.65
C GLY A 185 -3.40 -4.21 -7.54
N GLU A 186 -3.71 -4.74 -6.37
CA GLU A 186 -4.96 -5.46 -6.11
C GLU A 186 -5.51 -5.15 -4.72
N LEU A 187 -6.85 -5.17 -4.62
CA LEU A 187 -7.57 -5.01 -3.37
C LEU A 187 -8.09 -6.37 -2.90
N PHE A 188 -7.70 -6.76 -1.68
CA PHE A 188 -8.11 -8.01 -1.03
C PHE A 188 -9.11 -7.72 0.09
N PRO A 189 -10.37 -8.17 -0.02
CA PRO A 189 -11.32 -8.09 1.08
C PRO A 189 -10.95 -9.13 2.15
N ILE A 190 -10.53 -8.65 3.33
CA ILE A 190 -10.04 -9.51 4.41
C ILE A 190 -11.18 -9.93 5.36
N GLY A 191 -12.14 -9.06 5.54
CA GLY A 191 -13.17 -9.24 6.56
C GLY A 191 -12.65 -9.01 7.99
N LYS A 192 -13.57 -8.75 8.90
CA LYS A 192 -13.30 -8.32 10.28
C LYS A 192 -12.49 -9.27 11.17
N ASN A 193 -12.29 -10.51 10.77
CA ASN A 193 -11.61 -11.52 11.58
C ASN A 193 -10.19 -11.83 11.08
N GLY A 194 -9.67 -11.10 10.10
CA GLY A 194 -8.34 -11.33 9.57
C GLY A 194 -8.09 -12.71 8.92
N ARG A 195 -9.13 -13.56 8.80
CA ARG A 195 -8.96 -14.97 8.36
C ARG A 195 -8.36 -15.12 6.97
N ASN A 196 -8.60 -14.15 6.09
CA ASN A 196 -8.12 -14.18 4.71
C ASN A 196 -6.72 -13.56 4.55
N LEU A 197 -6.12 -13.00 5.61
CA LEU A 197 -4.79 -12.39 5.55
C LEU A 197 -3.71 -13.34 5.00
N PRO A 198 -3.58 -14.60 5.47
CA PRO A 198 -2.56 -15.49 4.92
C PRO A 198 -2.75 -15.79 3.43
N ALA A 199 -4.00 -15.93 2.96
CA ALA A 199 -4.29 -16.17 1.56
C ALA A 199 -3.96 -14.95 0.68
N ALA A 200 -4.31 -13.74 1.14
CA ALA A 200 -3.98 -12.49 0.46
C ALA A 200 -2.46 -12.30 0.36
N PHE A 201 -1.72 -12.48 1.45
CA PHE A 201 -0.26 -12.42 1.44
C PHE A 201 0.38 -13.47 0.52
N ASN A 202 -0.14 -14.67 0.44
CA ASN A 202 0.34 -15.70 -0.49
C ASN A 202 0.14 -15.26 -1.96
N THR A 203 -0.99 -14.63 -2.27
CA THR A 203 -1.26 -14.09 -3.61
C THR A 203 -0.31 -12.95 -3.94
N ILE A 204 -0.11 -11.99 -3.03
CA ILE A 204 0.83 -10.88 -3.19
C ILE A 204 2.26 -11.41 -3.40
N GLU A 205 2.69 -12.39 -2.59
CA GLU A 205 4.00 -13.04 -2.76
C GLU A 205 4.16 -13.63 -4.17
N SER A 206 3.15 -14.37 -4.65
CA SER A 206 3.17 -14.94 -5.98
C SER A 206 3.24 -13.87 -7.07
N GLN A 207 2.46 -12.80 -6.95
CA GLN A 207 2.46 -11.69 -7.92
C GLN A 207 3.81 -10.97 -7.94
N LEU A 208 4.37 -10.62 -6.79
CA LEU A 208 5.67 -9.98 -6.69
C LEU A 208 6.81 -10.87 -7.22
N ARG A 209 6.67 -12.20 -7.17
CA ARG A 209 7.67 -13.13 -7.73
C ARG A 209 7.53 -13.35 -9.24
N THR A 210 6.39 -12.99 -9.84
CA THR A 210 6.08 -13.23 -11.27
C THR A 210 5.87 -11.94 -12.06
N GLU A 211 6.45 -10.85 -11.60
CA GLU A 211 6.38 -9.56 -12.26
C GLU A 211 7.15 -9.53 -13.58
N TYR A 212 6.58 -8.84 -14.57
CA TYR A 212 7.18 -8.65 -15.89
C TYR A 212 7.39 -7.17 -16.20
N LEU A 213 8.55 -6.83 -16.75
CA LEU A 213 8.82 -5.52 -17.30
C LEU A 213 8.51 -5.49 -18.79
N ALA A 214 7.65 -4.58 -19.19
CA ALA A 214 7.37 -4.27 -20.59
C ALA A 214 7.84 -2.85 -20.90
N SER A 215 8.91 -2.68 -21.65
CA SER A 215 9.39 -1.36 -22.07
C SER A 215 8.97 -1.00 -23.48
N TYR A 216 8.63 0.27 -23.68
CA TYR A 216 8.22 0.79 -25.00
C TYR A 216 8.64 2.25 -25.17
N THR A 217 8.70 2.71 -26.43
CA THR A 217 8.87 4.14 -26.72
C THR A 217 7.48 4.74 -26.92
N PRO A 218 7.11 5.77 -26.12
CA PRO A 218 5.85 6.47 -26.34
C PRO A 218 5.81 7.15 -27.71
N SER A 219 4.63 7.19 -28.33
CA SER A 219 4.41 7.95 -29.59
C SER A 219 4.51 9.46 -29.37
N ASN A 220 4.13 9.95 -28.18
CA ASN A 220 4.37 11.30 -27.74
C ASN A 220 5.63 11.32 -26.84
N SER A 221 6.72 11.92 -27.34
CA SER A 221 8.02 12.00 -26.65
C SER A 221 8.20 13.25 -25.78
N VAL A 222 7.19 14.15 -25.73
CA VAL A 222 7.29 15.39 -24.93
C VAL A 222 7.30 15.05 -23.45
N GLN A 223 8.27 15.57 -22.71
CA GLN A 223 8.43 15.40 -21.26
C GLN A 223 7.92 16.65 -20.54
N ASP A 224 6.60 16.77 -20.46
CA ASP A 224 5.88 17.94 -19.97
C ASP A 224 5.22 17.73 -18.59
N GLY A 225 5.51 16.61 -17.93
CA GLY A 225 4.91 16.24 -16.65
C GLY A 225 3.46 15.77 -16.77
N SER A 226 2.87 15.72 -17.97
CA SER A 226 1.48 15.33 -18.14
C SER A 226 1.28 13.84 -17.89
N TYR A 227 0.08 13.49 -17.39
CA TYR A 227 -0.32 12.10 -17.21
C TYR A 227 -0.67 11.46 -18.56
N ARG A 228 -0.13 10.26 -18.78
CA ARG A 228 -0.34 9.46 -19.99
C ARG A 228 -0.95 8.12 -19.65
N ARG A 229 -2.14 7.89 -20.18
CA ARG A 229 -2.84 6.62 -20.00
C ARG A 229 -2.21 5.55 -20.88
N ILE A 230 -2.04 4.35 -20.31
CA ILE A 230 -1.62 3.15 -21.04
C ILE A 230 -2.68 2.06 -20.89
N ARG A 231 -2.73 1.18 -21.88
CA ARG A 231 -3.52 -0.05 -21.82
C ARG A 231 -2.64 -1.20 -22.28
N VAL A 232 -2.46 -2.17 -21.42
CA VAL A 232 -1.72 -3.41 -21.72
C VAL A 232 -2.73 -4.50 -22.05
N THR A 233 -2.53 -5.20 -23.16
CA THR A 233 -3.31 -6.37 -23.53
C THR A 233 -2.38 -7.51 -23.86
N CYS A 234 -2.64 -8.68 -23.29
CA CYS A 234 -1.88 -9.89 -23.57
C CYS A 234 -2.81 -10.96 -24.17
N ARG A 235 -2.31 -11.68 -25.16
CA ARG A 235 -3.02 -12.80 -25.76
C ARG A 235 -2.12 -14.03 -25.78
N GLN A 236 -2.69 -15.18 -25.45
CA GLN A 236 -2.05 -16.47 -25.60
C GLN A 236 -2.97 -17.37 -26.42
N ASN A 237 -2.46 -17.91 -27.54
CA ASN A 237 -3.24 -18.75 -28.47
C ASN A 237 -4.58 -18.09 -28.90
N GLY A 238 -4.54 -16.77 -29.17
CA GLY A 238 -5.70 -15.97 -29.56
C GLY A 238 -6.65 -15.56 -28.43
N LYS A 239 -6.54 -16.13 -27.22
CA LYS A 239 -7.35 -15.79 -26.05
C LYS A 239 -6.75 -14.60 -25.29
N LEU A 240 -7.58 -13.64 -24.88
CA LEU A 240 -7.18 -12.55 -23.99
C LEU A 240 -6.86 -13.13 -22.61
N LEU A 241 -5.70 -12.74 -22.07
CA LEU A 241 -5.33 -12.99 -20.69
C LEU A 241 -5.74 -11.79 -19.82
N HIS A 242 -6.04 -12.07 -18.56
CA HIS A 242 -6.16 -11.00 -17.55
C HIS A 242 -4.78 -10.40 -17.31
N VAL A 243 -4.66 -9.08 -17.43
CA VAL A 243 -3.41 -8.35 -17.22
C VAL A 243 -3.63 -7.34 -16.10
N GLN A 244 -2.81 -7.43 -15.09
CA GLN A 244 -2.69 -6.45 -14.02
C GLN A 244 -1.51 -5.53 -14.35
N ALA A 245 -1.77 -4.24 -14.54
CA ALA A 245 -0.76 -3.25 -14.89
C ALA A 245 -1.23 -1.85 -14.51
N ARG A 246 -0.31 -0.95 -14.25
CA ARG A 246 -0.63 0.47 -14.00
C ARG A 246 -1.43 1.07 -15.16
N GLN A 247 -2.35 1.97 -14.84
CA GLN A 247 -3.23 2.58 -15.86
C GLN A 247 -2.56 3.74 -16.62
N GLY A 248 -1.41 4.19 -16.17
CA GLY A 248 -0.69 5.30 -16.79
C GLY A 248 0.60 5.66 -16.07
N TYR A 249 1.21 6.76 -16.50
CA TYR A 249 2.43 7.31 -15.92
C TYR A 249 2.51 8.82 -16.18
N TYR A 250 3.33 9.51 -15.41
CA TYR A 250 3.65 10.91 -15.65
C TYR A 250 4.90 11.03 -16.53
N ALA A 251 4.83 11.83 -17.59
CA ALA A 251 5.95 12.10 -18.48
C ALA A 251 6.87 13.15 -17.81
N LEU A 252 7.65 12.71 -16.81
CA LEU A 252 8.49 13.59 -15.99
C LEU A 252 9.49 14.33 -16.89
N ALA A 253 9.64 15.64 -16.67
CA ALA A 253 10.77 16.42 -17.17
C ALA A 253 12.03 15.99 -16.40
N HIS A 254 13.13 15.81 -17.12
CA HIS A 254 14.45 15.54 -16.53
C HIS A 254 15.06 16.83 -16.01
#